data_c48960b4f73d729a3cd9c664ca5f2b23
#
_entry.id   c48960b4f73d729a3cd9c664ca5f2b23
#
_cell.length_a   1.000
_cell.length_b   1.000
_cell.length_c   1.000
_cell.angle_alpha   90.00
_cell.angle_beta   90.00
_cell.angle_gamma   90.00
#
_symmetry.space_group_name_H-M   'P 1'
#
loop_
_entity.id
_entity.type
_entity.pdbx_description
1 polymer ?
#
loop_
_entity_poly.entity_id
_entity_poly.type
_entity_poly.pdbx_seq_one_letter_code
_entity_poly.pdbx_strand_id
1 'polypeptide(L)' 'MKGRQAKRLRQESALKRTEAQLAEYKTGLTDQQDEVKRAKKEKDKPNLSLAQEWVKTLTKKIERAETTIRNTKERMK' A
#
# COMPACT_ATOMS: atom_id res chain seq x y z
N MET A 1 -26.90 -5.91 21.05
CA MET A 1 -25.91 -4.90 21.39
C MET A 1 -24.48 -5.39 21.34
N LYS A 2 -24.21 -6.57 21.86
CA LYS A 2 -22.87 -7.19 21.78
C LYS A 2 -22.39 -7.38 20.33
N GLY A 3 -23.30 -7.68 19.40
CA GLY A 3 -22.96 -7.86 17.99
C GLY A 3 -22.44 -6.60 17.30
N ARG A 4 -22.93 -5.42 17.67
CA ARG A 4 -22.49 -4.16 17.09
C ARG A 4 -21.08 -3.80 17.53
N GLN A 5 -20.77 -4.03 18.80
CA GLN A 5 -19.43 -3.78 19.33
C GLN A 5 -18.39 -4.71 18.71
N ALA A 6 -18.72 -6.00 18.56
CA ALA A 6 -17.83 -6.97 17.93
C ALA A 6 -17.56 -6.61 16.46
N LYS A 7 -18.59 -6.19 15.72
CA LYS A 7 -18.46 -5.76 14.33
C LYS A 7 -17.56 -4.53 14.21
N ARG A 8 -17.74 -3.55 15.09
CA ARG A 8 -16.95 -2.32 15.10
C ARG A 8 -15.48 -2.62 15.40
N LEU A 9 -15.21 -3.50 16.39
CA LEU A 9 -13.85 -3.91 16.72
C LEU A 9 -13.16 -4.62 15.56
N ARG A 10 -13.89 -5.47 14.84
CA ARG A 10 -13.38 -6.13 13.64
C ARG A 10 -13.04 -5.13 12.54
N GLN A 11 -13.90 -4.14 12.34
CA GLN A 11 -13.65 -3.09 11.34
C GLN A 11 -12.44 -2.24 11.71
N GLU A 12 -12.29 -1.89 12.98
CA GLU A 12 -11.14 -1.15 13.47
C GLU A 12 -9.84 -1.94 13.32
N SER A 13 -9.86 -3.24 13.63
CA SER A 13 -8.70 -4.13 13.46
C SER A 13 -8.32 -4.26 11.98
N ALA A 14 -9.31 -4.44 11.10
CA ALA A 14 -9.08 -4.53 9.66
C ALA A 14 -8.50 -3.21 9.13
N LEU A 15 -9.00 -2.08 9.62
CA LEU A 15 -8.51 -0.76 9.25
C LEU A 15 -7.04 -0.59 9.64
N LYS A 16 -6.68 -0.94 10.86
CA LYS A 16 -5.30 -0.87 11.35
C LYS A 16 -4.36 -1.73 10.52
N ARG A 17 -4.78 -2.95 10.17
CA ARG A 17 -3.98 -3.85 9.32
C ARG A 17 -3.77 -3.25 7.94
N THR A 18 -4.81 -2.70 7.34
CA THR A 18 -4.72 -2.09 6.02
C THR A 18 -3.82 -0.85 6.06
N GLU A 19 -3.92 -0.04 7.10
CA GLU A 19 -3.06 1.13 7.28
C GLU A 19 -1.58 0.71 7.43
N ALA A 20 -1.30 -0.37 8.17
CA ALA A 20 0.05 -0.90 8.32
C ALA A 20 0.59 -1.41 6.97
N GLN A 21 -0.22 -2.13 6.21
CA GLN A 21 0.15 -2.58 4.86
C GLN A 21 0.41 -1.40 3.94
N LEU A 22 -0.42 -0.37 4.02
CA LEU A 22 -0.25 0.84 3.22
C LEU A 22 1.11 1.50 3.51
N ALA A 23 1.48 1.60 4.78
CA ALA A 23 2.78 2.15 5.17
C ALA A 23 3.93 1.32 4.61
N GLU A 24 3.83 -0.02 4.64
CA GLU A 24 4.83 -0.92 4.05
C GLU A 24 4.93 -0.72 2.54
N TYR A 25 3.80 -0.61 1.85
CA TYR A 25 3.78 -0.39 0.40
C TYR A 25 4.42 0.95 0.03
N LYS A 26 4.17 1.99 0.80
CA LYS A 26 4.77 3.32 0.56
C LYS A 26 6.29 3.29 0.76
N THR A 27 6.76 2.59 1.80
CA THR A 27 8.19 2.40 2.02
C THR A 27 8.82 1.63 0.86
N GLY A 28 8.20 0.52 0.45
CA GLY A 28 8.65 -0.27 -0.69
C GLY A 28 8.66 0.54 -1.98
N LEU A 29 7.65 1.38 -2.18
CA LEU A 29 7.58 2.25 -3.36
C LEU A 29 8.75 3.24 -3.39
N THR A 30 9.05 3.88 -2.26
CA THR A 30 10.18 4.80 -2.14
C THR A 30 11.50 4.07 -2.46
N ASP A 31 11.69 2.87 -1.92
CA ASP A 31 12.88 2.06 -2.17
C ASP A 31 13.03 1.72 -3.66
N GLN A 32 11.91 1.36 -4.32
CA GLN A 32 11.95 1.03 -5.75
C GLN A 32 12.15 2.27 -6.61
N GLN A 33 11.63 3.42 -6.21
CA GLN A 33 11.89 4.68 -6.90
C GLN A 33 13.37 5.04 -6.83
N ASP A 34 14.02 4.83 -5.68
CA ASP A 34 15.46 5.03 -5.53
C ASP A 34 16.25 4.05 -6.40
N GLU A 35 15.80 2.81 -6.48
CA GLU A 35 16.40 1.80 -7.35
C GLU A 35 16.29 2.18 -8.83
N VAL A 36 15.14 2.74 -9.24
CA VAL A 36 14.97 3.25 -10.61
C VAL A 36 16.00 4.33 -10.91
N LYS A 37 16.19 5.27 -9.99
CA LYS A 37 17.20 6.34 -10.14
C LYS A 37 18.60 5.77 -10.27
N ARG A 38 18.95 4.82 -9.40
CA ARG A 38 20.27 4.17 -9.42
C ARG A 38 20.49 3.42 -10.74
N ALA A 39 19.51 2.61 -11.16
CA ALA A 39 19.60 1.82 -12.37
C ALA A 39 19.73 2.70 -13.62
N LYS A 40 19.04 3.83 -13.66
CA LYS A 40 19.19 4.82 -14.75
C LYS A 40 20.58 5.41 -14.78
N LYS A 41 21.13 5.77 -13.62
CA LYS A 41 22.46 6.33 -13.50
C LYS A 41 23.53 5.35 -13.93
N GLU A 42 23.39 4.09 -13.55
CA GLU A 42 24.35 3.02 -13.85
C GLU A 42 24.09 2.34 -15.20
N LYS A 43 23.03 2.73 -15.91
CA LYS A 43 22.61 2.14 -17.19
C LYS A 43 22.32 0.63 -17.07
N ASP A 44 21.78 0.22 -15.92
CA ASP A 44 21.43 -1.17 -15.62
C ASP A 44 20.01 -1.45 -16.10
N LYS A 45 19.87 -1.75 -17.39
CA LYS A 45 18.56 -1.94 -18.03
C LYS A 45 17.71 -3.05 -17.42
N PRO A 46 18.26 -4.26 -17.13
CA PRO A 46 17.43 -5.32 -16.53
C PRO A 46 16.85 -4.91 -15.18
N ASN A 47 17.64 -4.32 -14.29
CA ASN A 47 17.17 -3.88 -12.97
C ASN A 47 16.24 -2.68 -13.07
N LEU A 48 16.47 -1.79 -14.04
CA LEU A 48 15.57 -0.67 -14.30
C LEU A 48 14.17 -1.17 -14.66
N SER A 49 14.08 -2.15 -15.55
CA SER A 49 12.80 -2.73 -15.97
C SER A 49 12.07 -3.37 -14.78
N LEU A 50 12.78 -4.17 -13.97
CA LEU A 50 12.21 -4.80 -12.78
C LEU A 50 11.73 -3.76 -11.76
N ALA A 51 12.53 -2.74 -11.50
CA ALA A 51 12.17 -1.68 -10.55
C ALA A 51 10.95 -0.90 -11.02
N GLN A 52 10.85 -0.59 -12.31
CA GLN A 52 9.69 0.08 -12.88
C GLN A 52 8.41 -0.75 -12.76
N GLU A 53 8.50 -2.06 -12.96
CA GLU A 53 7.35 -2.96 -12.76
C GLU A 53 6.92 -2.97 -11.30
N TRP A 54 7.86 -3.04 -10.37
CA TRP A 54 7.56 -2.96 -8.94
C TRP A 54 6.89 -1.64 -8.55
N VAL A 55 7.34 -0.53 -9.10
CA VAL A 55 6.72 0.79 -8.88
C VAL A 55 5.26 0.75 -9.31
N LYS A 56 4.96 0.22 -10.49
CA LYS A 56 3.58 0.09 -10.97
C LYS A 56 2.73 -0.78 -10.07
N THR A 57 3.25 -1.94 -9.68
CA THR A 57 2.54 -2.88 -8.81
C THR A 57 2.25 -2.26 -7.45
N LEU A 58 3.23 -1.62 -6.84
CA LEU A 58 3.08 -0.99 -5.53
C LEU A 58 2.12 0.20 -5.59
N THR A 59 2.16 0.99 -6.66
CA THR A 59 1.22 2.09 -6.86
C THR A 59 -0.23 1.58 -6.88
N LYS A 60 -0.49 0.50 -7.60
CA LYS A 60 -1.83 -0.12 -7.63
C LYS A 60 -2.25 -0.63 -6.27
N LYS A 61 -1.34 -1.28 -5.54
CA LYS A 61 -1.62 -1.78 -4.18
C LYS A 61 -1.93 -0.63 -3.23
N ILE A 62 -1.20 0.47 -3.32
CA ILE A 62 -1.43 1.67 -2.52
C ILE A 62 -2.82 2.25 -2.81
N GLU A 63 -3.18 2.40 -4.08
CA GLU A 63 -4.50 2.90 -4.47
C GLU A 63 -5.62 2.03 -3.93
N ARG A 64 -5.49 0.70 -4.03
CA ARG A 64 -6.49 -0.23 -3.48
C ARG A 64 -6.60 -0.13 -1.98
N ALA A 65 -5.46 -0.06 -1.28
CA ALA A 65 -5.45 0.07 0.18
C ALA A 65 -6.09 1.38 0.62
N GLU A 66 -5.78 2.49 -0.05
CA GLU A 66 -6.39 3.79 0.25
C GLU A 66 -7.90 3.77 0.02
N THR A 67 -8.35 3.14 -1.06
CA THR A 67 -9.79 2.98 -1.35
C THR A 67 -10.46 2.14 -0.27
N THR A 68 -9.85 1.04 0.14
CA THR A 68 -10.37 0.18 1.21
C THR A 68 -10.49 0.93 2.52
N ILE A 69 -9.46 1.71 2.88
CA ILE A 69 -9.47 2.53 4.10
C ILE A 69 -10.60 3.55 4.05
N ARG A 70 -10.74 4.27 2.95
CA ARG A 70 -11.78 5.27 2.78
C ARG A 70 -13.17 4.65 2.90
N ASN A 71 -13.41 3.52 2.21
CA ASN A 71 -14.70 2.84 2.24
C ASN A 71 -15.02 2.31 3.64
N THR A 72 -14.04 1.76 4.33
CA THR A 72 -14.21 1.27 5.70
C THR A 72 -14.57 2.41 6.64
N LYS A 73 -13.89 3.54 6.55
CA LYS A 73 -14.19 4.72 7.38
C LYS A 73 -15.60 5.25 7.12
N GLU A 74 -16.03 5.26 5.87
CA GLU A 74 -17.40 5.67 5.52
C GLU A 74 -18.45 4.74 6.13
N ARG A 75 -18.19 3.42 6.13
CA ARG A 75 -19.09 2.44 6.74
C ARG A 75 -19.17 2.57 8.25
N MET A 76 -18.12 3.09 8.88
CA MET A 76 -18.06 3.27 10.33
C MET A 76 -18.78 4.54 10.81
N LYS A 77 -19.15 5.42 9.91
CA LYS A 77 -19.97 6.59 10.25
C LYS A 77 -21.41 6.13 10.55
#